data_81a629f44e1db5966974f14530c6aa20
#
_entry.id   81a629f44e1db5966974f14530c6aa20
#
_cell.length_a   1.000
_cell.length_b   1.000
_cell.length_c   1.000
_cell.angle_alpha   90.00
_cell.angle_beta   90.00
_cell.angle_gamma   90.00
#
_symmetry.space_group_name_H-M   'P 1'
#
loop_
_entity.id
_entity.type
_entity.pdbx_description
1 polymer ?
#
loop_
_entity_poly.entity_id
_entity_poly.type
_entity_poly.pdbx_seq_one_letter_code
_entity_poly.pdbx_strand_id
1 'polypeptide(L)'
;DRVAIAMPNHPEYLVIRYAAWFAGLSVVPINAKLHTLEINYMLEHSGSKVCFISSKLQREGDFQNSAKVEVVDVDSDEYQDMVNPGQEIDMVEVQPDALAWLFYTSGTTGKPKGVMITHHNMLIGAMSYLVDVDNISAADSIIHAAPISHGSGFYDLPHVMRCANQVIPAGGQFDPSEVLGLILDWDGVTMFLAPTMIKRLVQSQESSQCSLRGLKTVVYGGGPMYVEDIKRALDVLGPCFVQIYGQGESPMTITVLSKTVINNTSHERYEKRLASVGMAQSSVSVTIFGDDGLPATKGAIGEVLVKGAVVARGYWNDDAATRATWKDGWLHTGDIGFFDEDGFLTLIDRSKDLIISGG
;
A
#
# COMPACT_ATOMS: atom_id res chain seq x y z
N ASP A 1 -10.35 -10.24 18.13
CA ASP A 1 -11.48 -9.97 17.25
C ASP A 1 -11.08 -9.04 16.11
N ARG A 2 -11.92 -8.90 15.09
CA ARG A 2 -11.69 -8.09 13.88
C ARG A 2 -12.75 -7.03 13.75
N VAL A 3 -12.28 -5.84 13.33
CA VAL A 3 -13.11 -4.67 13.01
C VAL A 3 -12.90 -4.34 11.53
N ALA A 4 -13.98 -4.28 10.76
CA ALA A 4 -13.92 -3.88 9.36
C ALA A 4 -14.11 -2.37 9.21
N ILE A 5 -13.44 -1.78 8.22
CA ILE A 5 -13.60 -0.38 7.84
C ILE A 5 -13.85 -0.35 6.33
N ALA A 6 -15.07 0.01 5.94
CA ALA A 6 -15.51 0.08 4.55
C ALA A 6 -16.03 1.49 4.23
N MET A 7 -15.11 2.40 3.89
CA MET A 7 -15.45 3.78 3.54
C MET A 7 -14.43 4.37 2.57
N PRO A 8 -14.75 5.42 1.81
CA PRO A 8 -13.77 6.26 1.13
C PRO A 8 -12.74 6.81 2.12
N ASN A 9 -11.70 7.49 1.62
CA ASN A 9 -10.77 8.16 2.52
C ASN A 9 -11.54 9.15 3.40
N HIS A 10 -11.41 8.99 4.70
CA HIS A 10 -12.11 9.77 5.73
C HIS A 10 -11.19 9.93 6.94
N PRO A 11 -11.19 11.06 7.68
CA PRO A 11 -10.40 11.23 8.89
C PRO A 11 -10.65 10.11 9.92
N GLU A 12 -11.92 9.72 10.11
CA GLU A 12 -12.31 8.67 11.06
C GLU A 12 -11.73 7.30 10.71
N TYR A 13 -11.31 7.08 9.45
CA TYR A 13 -10.64 5.83 9.07
C TYR A 13 -9.38 5.60 9.92
N LEU A 14 -8.57 6.64 10.10
CA LEU A 14 -7.34 6.55 10.89
C LEU A 14 -7.68 6.45 12.39
N VAL A 15 -8.62 7.25 12.88
CA VAL A 15 -9.09 7.21 14.27
C VAL A 15 -9.54 5.81 14.64
N ILE A 16 -10.45 5.21 13.87
CA ILE A 16 -10.98 3.87 14.11
C ILE A 16 -9.88 2.81 14.06
N ARG A 17 -8.97 2.91 13.10
CA ARG A 17 -7.87 1.95 12.97
C ARG A 17 -6.95 1.97 14.19
N TYR A 18 -6.51 3.15 14.64
CA TYR A 18 -5.67 3.26 15.82
C TYR A 18 -6.43 2.90 17.10
N ALA A 19 -7.71 3.25 17.22
CA ALA A 19 -8.56 2.83 18.34
C ALA A 19 -8.69 1.30 18.39
N ALA A 20 -8.90 0.64 17.25
CA ALA A 20 -8.95 -0.82 17.18
C ALA A 20 -7.64 -1.47 17.64
N TRP A 21 -6.48 -0.98 17.18
CA TRP A 21 -5.17 -1.46 17.63
C TRP A 21 -4.93 -1.20 19.11
N PHE A 22 -5.33 -0.03 19.60
CA PHE A 22 -5.25 0.31 21.04
C PHE A 22 -6.05 -0.66 21.90
N ALA A 23 -7.21 -1.09 21.40
CA ALA A 23 -8.08 -2.10 22.05
C ALA A 23 -7.63 -3.56 21.78
N GLY A 24 -6.46 -3.79 21.14
CA GLY A 24 -5.94 -5.14 20.84
C GLY A 24 -6.71 -5.87 19.74
N LEU A 25 -7.41 -5.13 18.87
CA LEU A 25 -8.20 -5.68 17.76
C LEU A 25 -7.44 -5.61 16.44
N SER A 26 -7.79 -6.49 15.50
CA SER A 26 -7.27 -6.48 14.15
C SER A 26 -8.20 -5.72 13.22
N VAL A 27 -7.64 -5.00 12.25
CA VAL A 27 -8.41 -4.21 11.27
C VAL A 27 -8.53 -4.96 9.95
N VAL A 28 -9.73 -4.91 9.35
CA VAL A 28 -10.03 -5.42 8.01
C VAL A 28 -10.35 -4.23 7.10
N PRO A 29 -9.35 -3.72 6.35
CA PRO A 29 -9.59 -2.63 5.42
C PRO A 29 -10.34 -3.13 4.20
N ILE A 30 -11.45 -2.48 3.87
CA ILE A 30 -12.28 -2.82 2.72
C ILE A 30 -12.37 -1.60 1.80
N ASN A 31 -12.07 -1.79 0.52
CA ASN A 31 -12.22 -0.73 -0.45
C ASN A 31 -13.72 -0.46 -0.69
N ALA A 32 -14.16 0.75 -0.43
CA ALA A 32 -15.55 1.18 -0.61
C ALA A 32 -16.06 1.10 -2.07
N LYS A 33 -15.16 0.95 -3.05
CA LYS A 33 -15.51 0.79 -4.47
C LYS A 33 -15.78 -0.66 -4.90
N LEU A 34 -15.59 -1.62 -3.98
CA LEU A 34 -15.90 -3.02 -4.27
C LEU A 34 -17.42 -3.23 -4.37
N HIS A 35 -17.79 -4.24 -5.14
CA HIS A 35 -19.19 -4.66 -5.20
C HIS A 35 -19.64 -5.20 -3.83
N THR A 36 -20.91 -4.97 -3.47
CA THR A 36 -21.46 -5.39 -2.17
C THR A 36 -21.26 -6.88 -1.85
N LEU A 37 -21.28 -7.75 -2.86
CA LEU A 37 -21.03 -9.19 -2.70
C LEU A 37 -19.59 -9.45 -2.23
N GLU A 38 -18.62 -8.68 -2.70
CA GLU A 38 -17.22 -8.80 -2.28
C GLU A 38 -17.04 -8.27 -0.86
N ILE A 39 -17.68 -7.14 -0.53
CA ILE A 39 -17.68 -6.59 0.82
C ILE A 39 -18.26 -7.60 1.81
N ASN A 40 -19.45 -8.16 1.52
CA ASN A 40 -20.07 -9.16 2.38
C ASN A 40 -19.22 -10.43 2.52
N TYR A 41 -18.61 -10.90 1.42
CA TYR A 41 -17.68 -12.03 1.49
C TYR A 41 -16.51 -11.73 2.45
N MET A 42 -15.91 -10.54 2.37
CA MET A 42 -14.80 -10.16 3.26
C MET A 42 -15.25 -10.09 4.72
N LEU A 43 -16.44 -9.55 5.00
CA LEU A 43 -17.00 -9.48 6.35
C LEU A 43 -17.23 -10.88 6.94
N GLU A 44 -17.86 -11.78 6.18
CA GLU A 44 -18.11 -13.16 6.61
C GLU A 44 -16.80 -13.93 6.78
N HIS A 45 -15.90 -13.89 5.77
CA HIS A 45 -14.67 -14.64 5.77
C HIS A 45 -13.69 -14.18 6.85
N SER A 46 -13.60 -12.88 7.10
CA SER A 46 -12.79 -12.32 8.19
C SER A 46 -13.40 -12.61 9.57
N GLY A 47 -14.71 -12.85 9.64
CA GLY A 47 -15.46 -12.95 10.90
C GLY A 47 -15.44 -11.64 11.67
N SER A 48 -15.50 -10.51 10.97
CA SER A 48 -15.61 -9.18 11.58
C SER A 48 -16.85 -9.08 12.45
N LYS A 49 -16.73 -8.41 13.58
CA LYS A 49 -17.87 -8.21 14.52
C LYS A 49 -18.58 -6.90 14.25
N VAL A 50 -17.82 -5.86 13.90
CA VAL A 50 -18.31 -4.52 13.60
C VAL A 50 -17.73 -4.09 12.26
N CYS A 51 -18.52 -3.35 11.49
CA CYS A 51 -18.10 -2.71 10.24
C CYS A 51 -18.42 -1.21 10.32
N PHE A 52 -17.39 -0.38 10.31
CA PHE A 52 -17.55 1.06 10.19
C PHE A 52 -17.68 1.44 8.72
N ILE A 53 -18.70 2.24 8.41
CA ILE A 53 -18.99 2.75 7.06
C ILE A 53 -19.16 4.26 7.12
N SER A 54 -19.19 4.94 5.94
CA SER A 54 -19.67 6.32 5.85
C SER A 54 -21.06 6.37 5.22
N SER A 55 -21.83 7.40 5.54
CA SER A 55 -23.14 7.67 4.92
C SER A 55 -23.08 7.72 3.39
N LYS A 56 -21.92 8.03 2.81
CA LYS A 56 -21.71 8.02 1.37
C LYS A 56 -21.83 6.60 0.81
N LEU A 57 -21.19 5.60 1.43
CA LEU A 57 -21.30 4.21 1.00
C LEU A 57 -22.75 3.70 1.12
N GLN A 58 -23.44 4.09 2.19
CA GLN A 58 -24.81 3.69 2.43
C GLN A 58 -25.78 4.30 1.41
N ARG A 59 -25.57 5.57 1.02
CA ARG A 59 -26.43 6.29 0.06
C ARG A 59 -26.22 5.87 -1.39
N GLU A 60 -25.05 5.43 -1.77
CA GLU A 60 -24.75 4.92 -3.11
C GLU A 60 -25.45 3.55 -3.39
N GLY A 61 -26.18 3.03 -2.41
CA GLY A 61 -27.33 2.15 -2.64
C GLY A 61 -27.05 0.66 -2.59
N ASP A 62 -25.80 0.22 -2.46
CA ASP A 62 -25.46 -1.18 -2.69
C ASP A 62 -24.94 -1.95 -1.48
N PHE A 63 -24.74 -1.29 -0.32
CA PHE A 63 -24.31 -2.02 0.86
C PHE A 63 -25.52 -2.71 1.53
N GLN A 64 -25.74 -3.97 1.17
CA GLN A 64 -26.66 -4.85 1.86
C GLN A 64 -25.88 -5.72 2.84
N ASN A 65 -26.07 -5.51 4.15
CA ASN A 65 -25.42 -6.27 5.21
C ASN A 65 -25.96 -7.71 5.31
N SER A 66 -25.64 -8.55 4.34
CA SER A 66 -25.98 -9.98 4.37
C SER A 66 -25.12 -10.76 5.37
N ALA A 67 -23.95 -10.26 5.71
CA ALA A 67 -23.03 -10.85 6.69
C ALA A 67 -23.53 -10.71 8.13
N LYS A 68 -24.58 -9.90 8.39
CA LYS A 68 -25.18 -9.68 9.72
C LYS A 68 -24.16 -9.21 10.77
N VAL A 69 -23.18 -8.41 10.37
CA VAL A 69 -22.26 -7.73 11.28
C VAL A 69 -22.93 -6.47 11.83
N GLU A 70 -22.53 -6.02 12.98
CA GLU A 70 -22.91 -4.71 13.48
C GLU A 70 -22.34 -3.63 12.57
N VAL A 71 -23.18 -2.68 12.12
CA VAL A 71 -22.76 -1.62 11.19
C VAL A 71 -22.89 -0.27 11.88
N VAL A 72 -21.80 0.48 11.90
CA VAL A 72 -21.74 1.82 12.49
C VAL A 72 -21.43 2.82 11.39
N ASP A 73 -22.33 3.78 11.16
CA ASP A 73 -22.10 4.90 10.24
C ASP A 73 -21.34 6.02 10.97
N VAL A 74 -20.14 6.34 10.51
CA VAL A 74 -19.28 7.37 11.14
C VAL A 74 -19.84 8.79 11.02
N ASP A 75 -20.81 9.02 10.14
CA ASP A 75 -21.50 10.30 10.00
C ASP A 75 -22.77 10.39 10.86
N SER A 76 -23.07 9.38 11.68
CA SER A 76 -24.27 9.32 12.53
C SER A 76 -24.06 9.95 13.91
N ASP A 77 -25.17 10.36 14.55
CA ASP A 77 -25.16 10.83 15.94
C ASP A 77 -24.70 9.70 16.90
N GLU A 78 -25.06 8.45 16.61
CA GLU A 78 -24.63 7.29 17.38
C GLU A 78 -23.09 7.17 17.43
N TYR A 79 -22.42 7.35 16.31
CA TYR A 79 -20.95 7.35 16.28
C TYR A 79 -20.38 8.53 17.06
N GLN A 80 -20.97 9.72 16.95
CA GLN A 80 -20.53 10.89 17.72
C GLN A 80 -20.66 10.67 19.23
N ASP A 81 -21.69 9.97 19.67
CA ASP A 81 -21.86 9.58 21.07
C ASP A 81 -20.80 8.55 21.50
N MET A 82 -20.38 7.63 20.60
CA MET A 82 -19.30 6.65 20.87
C MET A 82 -17.93 7.30 21.04
N VAL A 83 -17.63 8.38 20.28
CA VAL A 83 -16.33 9.11 20.35
C VAL A 83 -16.30 10.16 21.44
N ASN A 84 -17.42 10.57 21.99
CA ASN A 84 -17.44 11.48 23.13
C ASN A 84 -16.73 10.82 24.33
N PRO A 85 -15.95 11.60 25.11
CA PRO A 85 -15.13 11.04 26.17
C PRO A 85 -16.01 10.33 27.22
N GLY A 86 -16.07 9.03 27.03
CA GLY A 86 -16.70 8.11 27.95
C GLY A 86 -15.68 7.62 28.98
N GLN A 87 -15.72 6.35 29.27
CA GLN A 87 -14.76 5.71 30.17
C GLN A 87 -13.41 5.56 29.44
N GLU A 88 -12.34 6.10 30.02
CA GLU A 88 -10.98 5.82 29.57
C GLU A 88 -10.69 4.32 29.72
N ILE A 89 -10.07 3.74 28.71
CA ILE A 89 -9.59 2.35 28.74
C ILE A 89 -8.08 2.34 28.63
N ASP A 90 -7.44 1.38 29.27
CA ASP A 90 -6.01 1.14 29.11
C ASP A 90 -5.73 0.47 27.78
N MET A 91 -4.56 0.77 27.20
CA MET A 91 -4.09 0.09 26.00
C MET A 91 -3.93 -1.41 26.27
N VAL A 92 -4.51 -2.22 25.39
CA VAL A 92 -4.34 -3.67 25.45
C VAL A 92 -2.97 -4.06 24.91
N GLU A 93 -2.17 -4.70 25.76
CA GLU A 93 -0.88 -5.23 25.34
C GLU A 93 -1.07 -6.45 24.43
N VAL A 94 -0.45 -6.41 23.26
CA VAL A 94 -0.50 -7.50 22.26
C VAL A 94 0.91 -7.99 21.93
N GLN A 95 1.02 -9.26 21.54
CA GLN A 95 2.28 -9.80 21.09
C GLN A 95 2.65 -9.23 19.70
N PRO A 96 3.94 -9.04 19.39
CA PRO A 96 4.38 -8.50 18.10
C PRO A 96 3.87 -9.29 16.88
N ASP A 97 3.69 -10.60 17.01
CA ASP A 97 3.16 -11.49 15.97
C ASP A 97 1.63 -11.58 15.92
N ALA A 98 0.92 -10.85 16.80
CA ALA A 98 -0.53 -10.74 16.73
C ALA A 98 -0.95 -10.06 15.42
N LEU A 99 -2.11 -10.48 14.90
CA LEU A 99 -2.69 -9.91 13.68
C LEU A 99 -3.06 -8.44 13.91
N ALA A 100 -2.47 -7.54 13.11
CA ALA A 100 -2.80 -6.12 13.12
C ALA A 100 -3.77 -5.76 11.99
N TRP A 101 -3.53 -6.34 10.80
CA TRP A 101 -4.25 -5.98 9.60
C TRP A 101 -4.52 -7.23 8.75
N LEU A 102 -5.77 -7.48 8.41
CA LEU A 102 -6.17 -8.53 7.50
C LEU A 102 -6.45 -7.92 6.13
N PHE A 103 -5.43 -7.94 5.27
CA PHE A 103 -5.46 -7.26 3.98
C PHE A 103 -5.93 -8.19 2.87
N TYR A 104 -7.01 -7.84 2.18
CA TYR A 104 -7.56 -8.66 1.11
C TYR A 104 -6.95 -8.30 -0.25
N THR A 105 -6.42 -9.32 -0.92
CA THR A 105 -5.90 -9.22 -2.30
C THR A 105 -6.80 -9.97 -3.27
N SER A 106 -6.86 -9.53 -4.53
CA SER A 106 -7.55 -10.25 -5.59
C SER A 106 -6.86 -11.61 -5.83
N GLY A 107 -7.47 -12.69 -5.38
CA GLY A 107 -6.96 -14.02 -5.58
C GLY A 107 -7.05 -14.46 -7.04
N THR A 108 -6.04 -15.17 -7.54
CA THR A 108 -6.05 -15.78 -8.88
C THR A 108 -7.13 -16.86 -9.06
N THR A 109 -7.80 -17.26 -7.99
CA THR A 109 -8.88 -18.27 -7.94
C THR A 109 -10.28 -17.65 -7.92
N GLY A 110 -10.41 -16.34 -8.11
CA GLY A 110 -11.67 -15.61 -8.19
C GLY A 110 -12.22 -15.07 -6.86
N LYS A 111 -11.80 -15.58 -5.71
CA LYS A 111 -12.18 -15.02 -4.39
C LYS A 111 -11.00 -14.29 -3.76
N PRO A 112 -11.21 -13.11 -3.14
CA PRO A 112 -10.16 -12.41 -2.42
C PRO A 112 -9.59 -13.24 -1.28
N LYS A 113 -8.26 -13.19 -1.10
CA LYS A 113 -7.55 -13.85 0.01
C LYS A 113 -7.17 -12.82 1.06
N GLY A 114 -7.39 -13.14 2.33
CA GLY A 114 -7.00 -12.30 3.45
C GLY A 114 -5.55 -12.54 3.85
N VAL A 115 -4.67 -11.61 3.55
CA VAL A 115 -3.25 -11.66 3.94
C VAL A 115 -3.12 -11.23 5.39
N MET A 116 -2.47 -12.05 6.21
CA MET A 116 -2.27 -11.82 7.64
C MET A 116 -1.01 -10.98 7.89
N ILE A 117 -1.21 -9.69 8.17
CA ILE A 117 -0.14 -8.73 8.48
C ILE A 117 -0.12 -8.50 9.99
N THR A 118 1.00 -8.77 10.63
CA THR A 118 1.18 -8.64 12.09
C THR A 118 1.59 -7.23 12.49
N HIS A 119 1.48 -6.90 13.78
CA HIS A 119 2.03 -5.66 14.34
C HIS A 119 3.52 -5.52 14.04
N HIS A 120 4.28 -6.63 14.13
CA HIS A 120 5.70 -6.64 13.79
C HIS A 120 5.95 -6.30 12.31
N ASN A 121 5.18 -6.91 11.38
CA ASN A 121 5.31 -6.59 9.95
C ASN A 121 5.05 -5.10 9.68
N MET A 122 3.99 -4.54 10.30
CA MET A 122 3.64 -3.12 10.14
C MET A 122 4.74 -2.21 10.67
N LEU A 123 5.28 -2.49 11.86
CA LEU A 123 6.34 -1.70 12.47
C LEU A 123 7.62 -1.72 11.61
N ILE A 124 8.07 -2.92 11.20
CA ILE A 124 9.27 -3.04 10.36
C ILE A 124 9.05 -2.38 9.00
N GLY A 125 7.86 -2.50 8.40
CA GLY A 125 7.51 -1.79 7.16
C GLY A 125 7.59 -0.27 7.31
N ALA A 126 7.11 0.28 8.42
CA ALA A 126 7.23 1.71 8.72
C ALA A 126 8.70 2.14 8.91
N MET A 127 9.51 1.33 9.59
CA MET A 127 10.95 1.57 9.73
C MET A 127 11.68 1.49 8.39
N SER A 128 11.33 0.53 7.52
CA SER A 128 11.87 0.45 6.15
C SER A 128 11.61 1.72 5.36
N TYR A 129 10.41 2.31 5.50
CA TYR A 129 10.13 3.60 4.87
C TYR A 129 11.15 4.68 5.28
N LEU A 130 11.42 4.80 6.58
CA LEU A 130 12.34 5.82 7.12
C LEU A 130 13.81 5.58 6.73
N VAL A 131 14.18 4.33 6.42
CA VAL A 131 15.54 3.97 5.99
C VAL A 131 15.70 4.07 4.47
N ASP A 132 14.76 3.53 3.71
CA ASP A 132 14.94 3.24 2.30
C ASP A 132 14.19 4.21 1.37
N VAL A 133 13.09 4.83 1.84
CA VAL A 133 12.19 5.64 0.99
C VAL A 133 12.42 7.12 1.18
N ASP A 134 12.14 7.63 2.40
CA ASP A 134 12.33 9.06 2.71
C ASP A 134 12.40 9.30 4.22
N ASN A 135 13.03 10.40 4.62
CA ASN A 135 12.97 10.88 6.00
C ASN A 135 11.68 11.68 6.23
N ILE A 136 11.17 11.64 7.44
CA ILE A 136 9.95 12.36 7.84
C ILE A 136 10.26 13.19 9.09
N SER A 137 9.74 14.41 9.12
CA SER A 137 9.75 15.32 10.28
C SER A 137 8.33 15.65 10.72
N ALA A 138 8.17 16.22 11.92
CA ALA A 138 6.88 16.66 12.42
C ALA A 138 6.27 17.85 11.62
N ALA A 139 7.08 18.52 10.80
CA ALA A 139 6.61 19.60 9.92
C ALA A 139 6.09 19.08 8.57
N ASP A 140 6.32 17.79 8.26
CA ASP A 140 5.88 17.20 7.01
C ASP A 140 4.40 16.79 7.06
N SER A 141 3.85 16.51 5.89
CA SER A 141 2.46 16.09 5.72
C SER A 141 2.36 14.93 4.75
N ILE A 142 1.46 13.98 5.00
CA ILE A 142 1.08 12.98 4.00
C ILE A 142 -0.33 13.26 3.49
N ILE A 143 -0.49 13.40 2.17
CA ILE A 143 -1.81 13.49 1.53
C ILE A 143 -2.25 12.10 1.12
N HIS A 144 -3.37 11.66 1.69
CA HIS A 144 -4.01 10.38 1.35
C HIS A 144 -4.87 10.51 0.09
N ALA A 145 -4.23 10.72 -1.05
CA ALA A 145 -4.91 10.81 -2.35
C ALA A 145 -5.33 9.43 -2.88
N ALA A 146 -4.50 8.40 -2.69
CA ALA A 146 -4.85 7.00 -2.97
C ALA A 146 -5.66 6.40 -1.80
N PRO A 147 -6.40 5.28 -2.03
CA PRO A 147 -7.20 4.66 -0.98
C PRO A 147 -6.37 4.27 0.26
N ILE A 148 -6.82 4.73 1.44
CA ILE A 148 -6.22 4.37 2.75
C ILE A 148 -6.40 2.88 3.03
N SER A 149 -7.45 2.26 2.49
CA SER A 149 -7.67 0.80 2.57
C SER A 149 -6.59 -0.02 1.85
N HIS A 150 -5.68 0.62 1.10
CA HIS A 150 -4.61 0.00 0.30
C HIS A 150 -3.26 0.70 0.55
N GLY A 151 -2.51 0.97 -0.52
CA GLY A 151 -1.14 1.47 -0.47
C GLY A 151 -0.94 2.72 0.40
N SER A 152 -1.81 3.73 0.28
CA SER A 152 -1.67 4.95 1.08
C SER A 152 -1.74 4.68 2.60
N GLY A 153 -2.55 3.70 3.01
CA GLY A 153 -2.73 3.36 4.41
C GLY A 153 -1.55 2.63 5.06
N PHE A 154 -0.60 2.12 4.29
CA PHE A 154 0.65 1.61 4.87
C PHE A 154 1.63 2.73 5.22
N TYR A 155 1.48 3.89 4.59
CA TYR A 155 2.39 5.01 4.79
C TYR A 155 1.92 6.04 5.82
N ASP A 156 0.71 5.90 6.38
CA ASP A 156 0.33 6.74 7.52
C ASP A 156 1.19 6.41 8.75
N LEU A 157 1.49 5.12 8.98
CA LEU A 157 2.20 4.67 10.17
C LEU A 157 3.58 5.34 10.33
N PRO A 158 4.51 5.35 9.34
CA PRO A 158 5.76 6.09 9.48
C PRO A 158 5.55 7.59 9.69
N HIS A 159 4.49 8.20 9.12
CA HIS A 159 4.16 9.60 9.33
C HIS A 159 3.63 9.87 10.73
N VAL A 160 2.75 9.02 11.27
CA VAL A 160 2.29 9.09 12.67
C VAL A 160 3.46 8.91 13.65
N MET A 161 4.36 7.94 13.40
CA MET A 161 5.56 7.74 14.22
C MET A 161 6.46 8.97 14.28
N ARG A 162 6.41 9.84 13.28
CA ARG A 162 7.19 11.09 13.20
C ARG A 162 6.36 12.33 13.52
N CYS A 163 5.13 12.18 14.02
CA CYS A 163 4.18 13.26 14.34
C CYS A 163 3.88 14.18 13.14
N ALA A 164 3.97 13.65 11.91
CA ALA A 164 3.63 14.39 10.70
C ALA A 164 2.11 14.45 10.48
N ASN A 165 1.66 15.47 9.75
CA ASN A 165 0.23 15.67 9.50
C ASN A 165 -0.34 14.60 8.57
N GLN A 166 -1.58 14.18 8.87
CA GLN A 166 -2.37 13.28 8.03
C GLN A 166 -3.43 14.10 7.31
N VAL A 167 -3.30 14.28 6.00
CA VAL A 167 -4.18 15.13 5.20
C VAL A 167 -5.06 14.28 4.30
N ILE A 168 -6.36 14.42 4.44
CA ILE A 168 -7.35 13.68 3.65
C ILE A 168 -8.09 14.67 2.76
N PRO A 169 -8.08 14.47 1.42
CA PRO A 169 -8.88 15.29 0.51
C PRO A 169 -10.36 15.29 0.90
N ALA A 170 -11.01 16.44 0.87
CA ALA A 170 -12.41 16.60 1.27
C ALA A 170 -13.36 15.74 0.42
N GLY A 171 -13.00 15.50 -0.86
CA GLY A 171 -13.72 14.59 -1.74
C GLY A 171 -13.62 13.11 -1.35
N GLY A 172 -12.73 12.73 -0.43
CA GLY A 172 -12.47 11.36 -0.01
C GLY A 172 -11.89 10.45 -1.10
N GLN A 173 -11.40 11.02 -2.20
CA GLN A 173 -10.84 10.31 -3.34
C GLN A 173 -9.83 11.18 -4.10
N PHE A 174 -9.13 10.58 -5.04
CA PHE A 174 -8.17 11.30 -5.86
C PHE A 174 -8.85 12.25 -6.85
N ASP A 175 -8.66 13.54 -6.64
CA ASP A 175 -8.90 14.61 -7.62
C ASP A 175 -7.59 15.41 -7.80
N PRO A 176 -7.05 15.50 -9.05
CA PRO A 176 -5.78 16.18 -9.28
C PRO A 176 -5.78 17.64 -8.90
N SER A 177 -6.89 18.37 -9.12
CA SER A 177 -6.98 19.81 -8.82
C SER A 177 -7.01 20.05 -7.32
N GLU A 178 -7.74 19.23 -6.56
CA GLU A 178 -7.77 19.28 -5.10
C GLU A 178 -6.38 18.96 -4.53
N VAL A 179 -5.71 17.90 -5.05
CA VAL A 179 -4.35 17.52 -4.61
C VAL A 179 -3.35 18.65 -4.86
N LEU A 180 -3.41 19.33 -6.02
CA LEU A 180 -2.55 20.49 -6.31
C LEU A 180 -2.81 21.66 -5.34
N GLY A 181 -4.07 21.91 -4.97
CA GLY A 181 -4.43 22.88 -3.94
C GLY A 181 -3.83 22.51 -2.57
N LEU A 182 -3.95 21.26 -2.16
CA LEU A 182 -3.39 20.78 -0.89
C LEU A 182 -1.85 20.86 -0.86
N ILE A 183 -1.17 20.68 -1.99
CA ILE A 183 0.30 20.88 -2.08
C ILE A 183 0.69 22.36 -1.82
N LEU A 184 -0.19 23.31 -2.12
CA LEU A 184 0.05 24.73 -1.79
C LEU A 184 -0.15 25.05 -0.32
N ASP A 185 -1.10 24.36 0.32
CA ASP A 185 -1.52 24.64 1.70
C ASP A 185 -0.64 23.96 2.75
N TRP A 186 0.02 22.86 2.39
CA TRP A 186 0.82 22.02 3.29
C TRP A 186 2.29 21.99 2.89
N ASP A 187 3.18 21.90 3.89
CA ASP A 187 4.63 21.73 3.68
C ASP A 187 5.06 20.26 3.80
N GLY A 188 6.17 19.94 3.15
CA GLY A 188 6.77 18.61 3.21
C GLY A 188 5.85 17.49 2.71
N VAL A 189 5.02 17.81 1.71
CA VAL A 189 3.97 16.91 1.23
C VAL A 189 4.54 15.64 0.63
N THR A 190 4.13 14.53 1.22
CA THR A 190 4.35 13.17 0.68
C THR A 190 3.02 12.56 0.27
N MET A 191 3.02 11.72 -0.76
CA MET A 191 1.85 10.94 -1.15
C MET A 191 2.25 9.63 -1.83
N PHE A 192 1.38 8.61 -1.74
CA PHE A 192 1.48 7.41 -2.56
C PHE A 192 0.50 7.51 -3.73
N LEU A 193 1.00 7.30 -4.95
CA LEU A 193 0.19 7.35 -6.17
C LEU A 193 0.45 6.14 -7.06
N ALA A 194 -0.60 5.62 -7.67
CA ALA A 194 -0.45 4.69 -8.79
C ALA A 194 0.04 5.44 -10.05
N PRO A 195 0.71 4.78 -11.00
CA PRO A 195 1.19 5.42 -12.24
C PRO A 195 0.13 6.19 -13.02
N THR A 196 -1.10 5.66 -13.08
CA THR A 196 -2.24 6.33 -13.74
C THR A 196 -2.66 7.63 -13.03
N MET A 197 -2.52 7.69 -11.70
CA MET A 197 -2.80 8.90 -10.92
C MET A 197 -1.73 9.96 -11.17
N ILE A 198 -0.45 9.55 -11.28
CA ILE A 198 0.65 10.46 -11.64
C ILE A 198 0.41 11.11 -13.00
N LYS A 199 0.03 10.32 -14.02
CA LYS A 199 -0.31 10.85 -15.35
C LYS A 199 -1.39 11.93 -15.29
N ARG A 200 -2.45 11.71 -14.52
CA ARG A 200 -3.53 12.67 -14.34
C ARG A 200 -3.06 13.93 -13.58
N LEU A 201 -2.21 13.76 -12.57
CA LEU A 201 -1.64 14.88 -11.81
C LEU A 201 -0.73 15.74 -12.69
N VAL A 202 0.13 15.12 -13.51
CA VAL A 202 0.99 15.79 -14.49
C VAL A 202 0.16 16.61 -15.49
N GLN A 203 -0.89 16.03 -16.07
CA GLN A 203 -1.77 16.73 -17.00
C GLN A 203 -2.47 17.94 -16.35
N SER A 204 -2.92 17.78 -15.11
CA SER A 204 -3.55 18.87 -14.35
C SER A 204 -2.55 20.00 -14.02
N GLN A 205 -1.31 19.65 -13.65
CA GLN A 205 -0.25 20.60 -13.35
C GLN A 205 0.18 21.38 -14.59
N GLU A 206 0.32 20.73 -15.75
CA GLU A 206 0.64 21.40 -17.03
C GLU A 206 -0.40 22.46 -17.41
N SER A 207 -1.67 22.21 -17.05
CA SER A 207 -2.76 23.13 -17.34
C SER A 207 -2.86 24.28 -16.31
N SER A 208 -2.62 23.99 -15.02
CA SER A 208 -2.79 24.96 -13.93
C SER A 208 -1.54 25.74 -13.61
N GLN A 209 -0.35 25.18 -13.82
CA GLN A 209 0.96 25.75 -13.49
C GLN A 209 1.03 26.26 -12.03
N CYS A 210 0.42 25.53 -11.11
CA CYS A 210 0.45 25.83 -9.68
C CYS A 210 1.86 25.74 -9.12
N SER A 211 2.12 26.46 -8.02
CA SER A 211 3.37 26.27 -7.29
C SER A 211 3.39 24.90 -6.60
N LEU A 212 4.50 24.18 -6.72
CA LEU A 212 4.72 22.87 -6.10
C LEU A 212 5.68 22.95 -4.90
N ARG A 213 5.83 24.12 -4.29
CA ARG A 213 6.82 24.36 -3.20
C ARG A 213 6.66 23.43 -2.01
N GLY A 214 5.42 22.99 -1.72
CA GLY A 214 5.12 22.06 -0.62
C GLY A 214 5.43 20.61 -0.94
N LEU A 215 5.58 20.24 -2.24
CA LEU A 215 5.76 18.88 -2.68
C LEU A 215 7.17 18.38 -2.33
N LYS A 216 7.24 17.33 -1.52
CA LYS A 216 8.48 16.70 -1.09
C LYS A 216 8.72 15.34 -1.75
N THR A 217 7.70 14.45 -1.73
CA THR A 217 7.88 13.07 -2.18
C THR A 217 6.62 12.49 -2.80
N VAL A 218 6.76 11.95 -4.00
CA VAL A 218 5.75 11.10 -4.61
C VAL A 218 6.28 9.67 -4.64
N VAL A 219 5.78 8.83 -3.75
CA VAL A 219 6.07 7.39 -3.79
C VAL A 219 5.10 6.75 -4.76
N TYR A 220 5.60 5.94 -5.68
CA TYR A 220 4.73 5.27 -6.65
C TYR A 220 5.01 3.78 -6.78
N GLY A 221 3.97 3.03 -7.13
CA GLY A 221 4.03 1.59 -7.32
C GLY A 221 2.64 1.00 -7.59
N GLY A 222 2.52 -0.32 -7.48
CA GLY A 222 1.25 -1.01 -7.70
C GLY A 222 0.84 -1.16 -9.17
N GLY A 223 1.72 -0.79 -10.12
CA GLY A 223 1.53 -0.95 -11.56
C GLY A 223 2.77 -0.54 -12.34
N PRO A 224 2.85 -0.87 -13.63
CA PRO A 224 3.99 -0.51 -14.45
C PRO A 224 4.07 0.99 -14.69
N MET A 225 5.27 1.55 -14.52
CA MET A 225 5.61 2.94 -14.90
C MET A 225 6.53 2.90 -16.11
N TYR A 226 6.08 3.47 -17.22
CA TYR A 226 6.91 3.55 -18.41
C TYR A 226 7.96 4.65 -18.27
N VAL A 227 9.16 4.44 -18.86
CA VAL A 227 10.30 5.36 -18.75
C VAL A 227 9.93 6.77 -19.22
N GLU A 228 9.21 6.90 -20.33
CA GLU A 228 8.79 8.22 -20.83
C GLU A 228 7.79 8.93 -19.92
N ASP A 229 6.91 8.17 -19.22
CA ASP A 229 5.97 8.74 -18.27
C ASP A 229 6.66 9.29 -17.03
N ILE A 230 7.65 8.57 -16.48
CA ILE A 230 8.40 9.07 -15.32
C ILE A 230 9.31 10.23 -15.70
N LYS A 231 9.94 10.26 -16.88
CA LYS A 231 10.69 11.41 -17.37
C LYS A 231 9.81 12.66 -17.47
N ARG A 232 8.62 12.53 -18.09
CA ARG A 232 7.65 13.64 -18.15
C ARG A 232 7.20 14.09 -16.76
N ALA A 233 6.97 13.15 -15.83
CA ALA A 233 6.61 13.48 -14.48
C ALA A 233 7.72 14.24 -13.74
N LEU A 234 8.98 13.87 -13.94
CA LEU A 234 10.15 14.58 -13.41
C LEU A 234 10.25 16.01 -13.97
N ASP A 235 10.01 16.18 -15.27
CA ASP A 235 10.04 17.51 -15.91
C ASP A 235 8.95 18.45 -15.36
N VAL A 236 7.76 17.91 -15.04
CA VAL A 236 6.58 18.71 -14.62
C VAL A 236 6.49 18.87 -13.11
N LEU A 237 6.74 17.82 -12.34
CA LEU A 237 6.56 17.81 -10.88
C LEU A 237 7.89 17.92 -10.11
N GLY A 238 9.03 17.86 -10.82
CA GLY A 238 10.36 17.96 -10.22
C GLY A 238 10.91 16.64 -9.66
N PRO A 239 12.08 16.69 -9.01
CA PRO A 239 12.88 15.52 -8.61
C PRO A 239 12.38 14.87 -7.30
N CYS A 240 11.07 14.64 -7.19
CA CYS A 240 10.41 14.20 -5.96
C CYS A 240 10.04 12.70 -5.92
N PHE A 241 10.36 11.92 -6.96
CA PHE A 241 9.84 10.58 -7.12
C PHE A 241 10.68 9.49 -6.42
N VAL A 242 9.99 8.51 -5.83
CA VAL A 242 10.53 7.24 -5.35
C VAL A 242 9.64 6.13 -5.86
N GLN A 243 10.20 5.11 -6.51
CA GLN A 243 9.44 3.93 -6.89
C GLN A 243 9.59 2.83 -5.83
N ILE A 244 8.50 2.13 -5.56
CA ILE A 244 8.53 0.90 -4.76
C ILE A 244 7.87 -0.26 -5.53
N TYR A 245 8.33 -1.45 -5.23
CA TYR A 245 7.66 -2.69 -5.59
C TYR A 245 7.31 -3.46 -4.34
N GLY A 246 6.12 -4.03 -4.34
CA GLY A 246 5.58 -4.87 -3.30
C GLY A 246 4.24 -5.47 -3.73
N GLN A 247 3.74 -6.38 -2.94
CA GLN A 247 2.43 -6.99 -3.11
C GLN A 247 1.76 -7.14 -1.75
N GLY A 248 0.51 -7.61 -1.69
CA GLY A 248 -0.22 -7.72 -0.42
C GLY A 248 0.51 -8.53 0.65
N GLU A 249 1.27 -9.53 0.22
CA GLU A 249 2.05 -10.45 1.06
C GLU A 249 3.37 -9.84 1.58
N SER A 250 3.86 -8.77 0.95
CA SER A 250 5.00 -7.94 1.39
C SER A 250 4.73 -6.48 0.97
N PRO A 251 3.84 -5.77 1.73
CA PRO A 251 3.30 -4.50 1.29
C PRO A 251 4.36 -3.42 1.18
N MET A 252 4.59 -2.88 -0.03
CA MET A 252 5.46 -1.74 -0.30
C MET A 252 6.96 -1.95 0.01
N THR A 253 7.40 -3.17 0.34
CA THR A 253 8.69 -3.39 1.02
C THR A 253 9.65 -4.33 0.29
N ILE A 254 9.37 -4.74 -0.95
CA ILE A 254 10.27 -5.66 -1.66
C ILE A 254 11.48 -4.91 -2.23
N THR A 255 11.26 -3.90 -3.09
CA THR A 255 12.35 -3.08 -3.61
C THR A 255 12.03 -1.60 -3.59
N VAL A 256 13.06 -0.78 -3.74
CA VAL A 256 12.99 0.67 -3.86
C VAL A 256 13.92 1.18 -4.95
N LEU A 257 13.42 2.10 -5.78
CA LEU A 257 14.23 2.94 -6.66
C LEU A 257 14.23 4.36 -6.06
N SER A 258 15.33 4.72 -5.42
CA SER A 258 15.41 5.95 -4.63
C SER A 258 15.43 7.23 -5.47
N LYS A 259 15.08 8.37 -4.86
CA LYS A 259 15.21 9.70 -5.48
C LYS A 259 16.60 9.94 -6.08
N THR A 260 17.65 9.53 -5.36
CA THR A 260 19.03 9.71 -5.84
C THR A 260 19.28 8.98 -7.16
N VAL A 261 18.76 7.76 -7.28
CA VAL A 261 18.92 6.98 -8.53
C VAL A 261 18.06 7.55 -9.65
N ILE A 262 16.80 7.87 -9.36
CA ILE A 262 15.85 8.43 -10.34
C ILE A 262 16.34 9.78 -10.90
N ASN A 263 17.02 10.59 -10.08
CA ASN A 263 17.50 11.91 -10.49
C ASN A 263 18.94 11.90 -11.06
N ASN A 264 19.61 10.77 -11.11
CA ASN A 264 20.97 10.68 -11.66
C ASN A 264 20.96 10.51 -13.19
N THR A 265 20.53 11.56 -13.89
CA THR A 265 20.37 11.59 -15.36
C THR A 265 21.66 11.41 -16.12
N SER A 266 22.82 11.67 -15.49
CA SER A 266 24.15 11.52 -16.13
C SER A 266 24.68 10.09 -16.11
N HIS A 267 24.02 9.16 -15.44
CA HIS A 267 24.49 7.79 -15.35
C HIS A 267 24.29 7.03 -16.66
N GLU A 268 25.31 6.31 -17.13
CA GLU A 268 25.30 5.59 -18.41
C GLU A 268 24.14 4.58 -18.57
N ARG A 269 23.66 4.01 -17.44
CA ARG A 269 22.53 3.07 -17.38
C ARG A 269 21.24 3.72 -16.89
N TYR A 270 21.09 5.04 -17.01
CA TYR A 270 19.96 5.78 -16.44
C TYR A 270 18.60 5.20 -16.85
N GLU A 271 18.39 5.00 -18.16
CA GLU A 271 17.10 4.46 -18.66
C GLU A 271 16.82 3.03 -18.20
N LYS A 272 17.86 2.18 -18.12
CA LYS A 272 17.72 0.82 -17.59
C LYS A 272 17.31 0.85 -16.10
N ARG A 273 17.88 1.77 -15.32
CA ARG A 273 17.51 1.95 -13.91
C ARG A 273 16.08 2.45 -13.76
N LEU A 274 15.63 3.41 -14.58
CA LEU A 274 14.24 3.86 -14.59
C LEU A 274 13.25 2.77 -15.01
N ALA A 275 13.67 1.82 -15.85
CA ALA A 275 12.85 0.66 -16.25
C ALA A 275 12.81 -0.46 -15.20
N SER A 276 13.68 -0.41 -14.20
CA SER A 276 13.71 -1.38 -13.09
C SER A 276 12.72 -1.02 -11.99
N VAL A 277 12.48 -1.95 -11.07
CA VAL A 277 11.75 -1.66 -9.82
C VAL A 277 12.71 -1.37 -8.65
N GLY A 278 13.99 -1.18 -8.93
CA GLY A 278 15.00 -0.80 -7.93
C GLY A 278 15.72 -1.97 -7.30
N MET A 279 16.25 -1.74 -6.10
CA MET A 279 17.04 -2.69 -5.31
C MET A 279 16.25 -3.16 -4.11
N ALA A 280 16.60 -4.32 -3.54
CA ALA A 280 15.98 -4.83 -2.33
C ALA A 280 16.02 -3.79 -1.20
N GLN A 281 14.90 -3.62 -0.49
CA GLN A 281 14.87 -2.79 0.72
C GLN A 281 15.64 -3.46 1.87
N SER A 282 16.06 -2.67 2.85
CA SER A 282 16.92 -3.10 3.96
C SER A 282 16.30 -4.19 4.86
N SER A 283 14.97 -4.31 4.85
CA SER A 283 14.22 -5.26 5.69
C SER A 283 13.99 -6.63 5.05
N VAL A 284 14.41 -6.82 3.80
CA VAL A 284 14.18 -8.06 3.04
C VAL A 284 15.43 -8.56 2.34
N SER A 285 15.45 -9.88 2.10
CA SER A 285 16.30 -10.52 1.11
C SER A 285 15.45 -10.85 -0.10
N VAL A 286 15.91 -10.48 -1.28
CA VAL A 286 15.25 -10.78 -2.55
C VAL A 286 16.20 -11.60 -3.41
N THR A 287 15.67 -12.66 -4.03
CA THR A 287 16.45 -13.54 -4.91
C THR A 287 15.59 -13.97 -6.11
N ILE A 288 16.23 -14.48 -7.13
CA ILE A 288 15.56 -15.09 -8.28
C ILE A 288 15.81 -16.60 -8.22
N PHE A 289 14.77 -17.39 -8.43
CA PHE A 289 14.90 -18.83 -8.62
C PHE A 289 14.58 -19.19 -10.07
N GLY A 290 15.46 -19.99 -10.66
CA GLY A 290 15.25 -20.57 -11.98
C GLY A 290 14.20 -21.69 -11.97
N ASP A 291 13.90 -22.22 -13.15
CA ASP A 291 12.95 -23.34 -13.32
C ASP A 291 13.42 -24.63 -12.63
N ASP A 292 14.71 -24.75 -12.36
CA ASP A 292 15.31 -25.86 -11.60
C ASP A 292 15.11 -25.75 -10.08
N GLY A 293 14.47 -24.67 -9.62
CA GLY A 293 14.23 -24.39 -8.20
C GLY A 293 15.49 -23.97 -7.42
N LEU A 294 16.54 -23.55 -8.11
CA LEU A 294 17.79 -23.07 -7.50
C LEU A 294 17.96 -21.54 -7.69
N PRO A 295 18.73 -20.89 -6.80
CA PRO A 295 19.05 -19.48 -6.97
C PRO A 295 19.72 -19.22 -8.32
N ALA A 296 19.15 -18.33 -9.10
CA ALA A 296 19.63 -17.98 -10.43
C ALA A 296 20.87 -17.08 -10.35
N THR A 297 21.74 -17.16 -11.35
CA THR A 297 22.86 -16.23 -11.52
C THR A 297 22.36 -14.86 -11.97
N LYS A 298 23.18 -13.81 -11.77
CA LYS A 298 22.85 -12.46 -12.25
C LYS A 298 22.53 -12.47 -13.75
N GLY A 299 21.46 -11.78 -14.14
CA GLY A 299 20.96 -11.74 -15.50
C GLY A 299 20.07 -12.90 -15.92
N ALA A 300 20.02 -13.99 -15.15
CA ALA A 300 19.10 -15.09 -15.42
C ALA A 300 17.68 -14.73 -14.98
N ILE A 301 16.71 -15.12 -15.80
CA ILE A 301 15.28 -14.88 -15.57
C ILE A 301 14.71 -16.01 -14.70
N GLY A 302 13.84 -15.66 -13.76
CA GLY A 302 13.14 -16.62 -12.93
C GLY A 302 12.14 -15.97 -12.01
N GLU A 303 11.58 -16.75 -11.09
CA GLU A 303 10.61 -16.25 -10.10
C GLU A 303 11.31 -15.40 -9.03
N VAL A 304 10.71 -14.26 -8.70
CA VAL A 304 11.15 -13.38 -7.60
C VAL A 304 10.70 -13.98 -6.27
N LEU A 305 11.64 -14.27 -5.39
CA LEU A 305 11.41 -14.76 -4.04
C LEU A 305 11.82 -13.72 -3.01
N VAL A 306 11.03 -13.60 -1.94
CA VAL A 306 11.24 -12.61 -0.89
C VAL A 306 11.24 -13.26 0.49
N LYS A 307 12.15 -12.84 1.35
CA LYS A 307 12.21 -13.25 2.75
C LYS A 307 12.57 -12.05 3.63
N GLY A 308 11.86 -11.88 4.73
CA GLY A 308 12.16 -10.78 5.68
C GLY A 308 11.06 -10.59 6.70
N ALA A 309 11.33 -9.72 7.67
CA ALA A 309 10.43 -9.45 8.79
C ALA A 309 9.14 -8.71 8.39
N VAL A 310 9.11 -8.13 7.20
CA VAL A 310 7.92 -7.44 6.63
C VAL A 310 6.99 -8.39 5.88
N VAL A 311 7.46 -9.60 5.56
CA VAL A 311 6.67 -10.60 4.83
C VAL A 311 5.56 -11.12 5.73
N ALA A 312 4.34 -11.11 5.22
CA ALA A 312 3.14 -11.52 5.94
C ALA A 312 3.21 -12.99 6.39
N ARG A 313 2.42 -13.33 7.40
CA ARG A 313 2.42 -14.66 8.04
C ARG A 313 1.79 -15.75 7.15
N GLY A 314 0.94 -15.38 6.20
CA GLY A 314 0.18 -16.30 5.36
C GLY A 314 -1.20 -15.77 5.04
N TYR A 315 -2.08 -16.66 4.58
CA TYR A 315 -3.48 -16.33 4.28
C TYR A 315 -4.41 -16.81 5.38
N TRP A 316 -5.36 -15.96 5.74
CA TRP A 316 -6.39 -16.23 6.73
C TRP A 316 -7.30 -17.39 6.29
N ASN A 317 -7.44 -18.40 7.15
CA ASN A 317 -8.25 -19.60 6.92
C ASN A 317 -7.94 -20.34 5.59
N ASP A 318 -6.73 -20.20 5.05
CA ASP A 318 -6.29 -20.87 3.82
C ASP A 318 -4.86 -21.43 3.95
N ASP A 319 -4.72 -22.50 4.74
CA ASP A 319 -3.45 -23.16 4.94
C ASP A 319 -2.88 -23.77 3.65
N ALA A 320 -3.74 -24.18 2.72
CA ALA A 320 -3.30 -24.76 1.47
C ALA A 320 -2.62 -23.71 0.58
N ALA A 321 -3.25 -22.54 0.42
CA ALA A 321 -2.66 -21.42 -0.30
C ALA A 321 -1.42 -20.89 0.42
N THR A 322 -1.43 -20.85 1.76
CA THR A 322 -0.26 -20.43 2.55
C THR A 322 0.93 -21.35 2.24
N ARG A 323 0.80 -22.67 2.36
CA ARG A 323 1.89 -23.61 2.05
C ARG A 323 2.32 -23.58 0.57
N ALA A 324 1.42 -23.25 -0.33
CA ALA A 324 1.74 -23.12 -1.76
C ALA A 324 2.56 -21.86 -2.07
N THR A 325 2.37 -20.80 -1.28
CA THR A 325 2.98 -19.47 -1.51
C THR A 325 4.22 -19.24 -0.65
N TRP A 326 4.25 -19.74 0.60
CA TRP A 326 5.44 -19.69 1.46
C TRP A 326 6.09 -21.08 1.52
N LYS A 327 7.29 -21.21 0.92
CA LYS A 327 8.05 -22.46 0.88
C LYS A 327 9.48 -22.20 1.36
N ASP A 328 9.98 -23.04 2.22
CA ASP A 328 11.35 -22.99 2.75
C ASP A 328 11.74 -21.62 3.34
N GLY A 329 10.74 -20.93 3.90
CA GLY A 329 10.89 -19.59 4.50
C GLY A 329 10.93 -18.45 3.49
N TRP A 330 10.62 -18.69 2.21
CA TRP A 330 10.51 -17.69 1.16
C TRP A 330 9.07 -17.52 0.72
N LEU A 331 8.68 -16.28 0.48
CA LEU A 331 7.48 -15.89 -0.25
C LEU A 331 7.76 -16.05 -1.75
N HIS A 332 7.01 -16.91 -2.40
CA HIS A 332 6.95 -17.04 -3.85
C HIS A 332 5.99 -15.98 -4.39
N THR A 333 6.53 -14.93 -5.02
CA THR A 333 5.72 -13.78 -5.43
C THR A 333 4.81 -14.08 -6.63
N GLY A 334 5.19 -15.05 -7.45
CA GLY A 334 4.59 -15.32 -8.74
C GLY A 334 4.97 -14.27 -9.80
N ASP A 335 5.79 -13.29 -9.47
CA ASP A 335 6.33 -12.33 -10.44
C ASP A 335 7.65 -12.84 -11.01
N ILE A 336 7.87 -12.65 -12.31
CA ILE A 336 9.07 -13.08 -13.03
C ILE A 336 9.96 -11.88 -13.29
N GLY A 337 11.25 -12.04 -13.06
CA GLY A 337 12.20 -10.96 -13.24
C GLY A 337 13.64 -11.42 -13.26
N PHE A 338 14.56 -10.47 -13.28
CA PHE A 338 16.01 -10.72 -13.20
C PHE A 338 16.72 -9.56 -12.50
N PHE A 339 17.84 -9.84 -11.88
CA PHE A 339 18.77 -8.80 -11.40
C PHE A 339 19.82 -8.48 -12.46
N ASP A 340 20.05 -7.20 -12.68
CA ASP A 340 21.19 -6.76 -13.47
C ASP A 340 22.51 -6.86 -12.69
N GLU A 341 23.62 -6.46 -13.32
CA GLU A 341 24.97 -6.52 -12.74
C GLU A 341 25.11 -5.63 -11.49
N ASP A 342 24.35 -4.51 -11.43
CA ASP A 342 24.37 -3.55 -10.34
C ASP A 342 23.40 -3.95 -9.20
N GLY A 343 22.59 -5.00 -9.39
CA GLY A 343 21.61 -5.48 -8.42
C GLY A 343 20.24 -4.81 -8.50
N PHE A 344 19.91 -4.18 -9.62
CA PHE A 344 18.56 -3.66 -9.88
C PHE A 344 17.66 -4.78 -10.41
N LEU A 345 16.48 -4.91 -9.81
CA LEU A 345 15.46 -5.86 -10.23
C LEU A 345 14.62 -5.28 -11.37
N THR A 346 14.52 -6.04 -12.46
CA THR A 346 13.58 -5.76 -13.54
C THR A 346 12.51 -6.83 -13.56
N LEU A 347 11.24 -6.45 -13.47
CA LEU A 347 10.10 -7.34 -13.65
C LEU A 347 9.78 -7.47 -15.13
N ILE A 348 9.46 -8.68 -15.56
CA ILE A 348 9.11 -8.99 -16.95
C ILE A 348 7.60 -9.20 -17.06
N ASP A 349 7.05 -10.12 -16.24
CA ASP A 349 5.64 -10.49 -16.28
C ASP A 349 5.23 -11.24 -14.99
N ARG A 350 3.97 -11.61 -14.88
CA ARG A 350 3.53 -12.59 -13.90
C ARG A 350 3.57 -14.00 -14.47
N SER A 351 4.01 -14.96 -13.68
CA SER A 351 4.15 -16.37 -14.10
C SER A 351 2.85 -16.97 -14.65
N LYS A 352 1.68 -16.43 -14.28
CA LYS A 352 0.35 -16.88 -14.74
C LYS A 352 -0.15 -16.16 -15.99
N ASP A 353 0.49 -15.05 -16.38
CA ASP A 353 0.11 -14.24 -17.54
C ASP A 353 1.08 -14.46 -18.72
N LEU A 354 2.13 -15.28 -18.50
CA LEU A 354 3.06 -15.71 -19.55
C LEU A 354 2.33 -16.57 -20.58
N ILE A 355 1.93 -15.95 -21.68
CA ILE A 355 1.54 -16.67 -22.90
C ILE A 355 2.84 -17.13 -23.55
N ILE A 356 3.19 -18.40 -23.39
CA ILE A 356 4.25 -19.04 -24.17
C ILE A 356 3.74 -19.12 -25.60
N SER A 357 4.03 -18.11 -26.41
CA SER A 357 3.81 -18.14 -27.85
C SER A 357 4.91 -19.02 -28.47
N GLY A 358 4.56 -20.25 -28.74
CA GLY A 358 5.11 -21.21 -29.66
C GLY A 358 6.64 -21.31 -29.78
N GLY A 359 7.18 -22.43 -29.35
CA GLY A 359 8.49 -22.89 -29.80
C GLY A 359 8.49 -23.30 -31.26
#